data_8b7f148badad89be960f00e1fc7c5c2a
#
_entry.id   8b7f148badad89be960f00e1fc7c5c2a
#
_cell.length_a   1.000
_cell.length_b   1.000
_cell.length_c   1.000
_cell.angle_alpha   90.00
_cell.angle_beta   90.00
_cell.angle_gamma   90.00
#
_symmetry.space_group_name_H-M   'P 1'
#
loop_
_entity.id
_entity.type
_entity.pdbx_description
1 polymer ?
#
loop_
_entity_poly.entity_id
_entity_poly.type
_entity_poly.pdbx_seq_one_letter_code
_entity_poly.pdbx_strand_id
1 'polypeptide(L)'
;MGKHEKERDGFKSRTGFILACIGSAVGMGNIWRFPYMVSDWGGMTFLIPYILFVILIASTGVIEEMALGRAAKGGPIKAFGVCTEMRTGNKKTGELIGLLPVLGSLALAIGYTVVVGWIFKYTFLALIGQIAGMKQDMNQIGGMFDSTASAFGNNLWLVIAVLVTAVIMAMGISGGIERANGVMMPLLFVLFLGLGVYIFSLPGSSTGYRYIFTINPKGLLDPRLWIYAFGQAFFSLSIAGNGTVIYGSYLKDSEDLVNSAKNVAIFDTIAALLAAFVIIPGMAVGGAELSSGGPGLMFIYLVNVFNGMPGGKIVGIIFYICVLFAGMSSLVNLYEAPVATLQERFGLKRVSAVGIIAAFGCCIALLIQGIVSGWMDAVSIYICPLGAMLAAIMFFWIADKEFALKAVNTGREKKIGTWFLPLGKYVLVPLALVALIAGAVLGGIG
;
A
#
# COMPACT_ATOMS: atom_id res chain seq x y z
N MET A 1 28.06 -32.47 -10.73
CA MET A 1 28.32 -31.09 -11.11
C MET A 1 27.25 -30.25 -10.47
N GLY A 2 27.56 -29.59 -9.35
CA GLY A 2 26.62 -28.74 -8.61
C GLY A 2 26.25 -27.53 -9.45
N LYS A 3 24.94 -27.35 -9.73
CA LYS A 3 24.44 -26.05 -10.16
C LYS A 3 24.74 -25.09 -9.02
N HIS A 4 25.64 -24.12 -9.23
CA HIS A 4 25.71 -22.93 -8.39
C HIS A 4 24.32 -22.33 -8.36
N GLU A 5 23.58 -22.50 -7.26
CA GLU A 5 22.42 -21.66 -7.00
C GLU A 5 22.97 -20.23 -7.00
N LYS A 6 22.63 -19.47 -8.03
CA LYS A 6 22.91 -18.03 -8.05
C LYS A 6 22.26 -17.45 -6.80
N GLU A 7 23.09 -16.90 -5.94
CA GLU A 7 22.62 -16.22 -4.75
C GLU A 7 21.50 -15.25 -5.13
N ARG A 8 20.32 -15.45 -4.55
CA ARG A 8 19.14 -14.63 -4.86
C ARG A 8 19.44 -13.22 -4.37
N ASP A 9 19.16 -12.20 -5.21
CA ASP A 9 19.25 -10.80 -4.82
C ASP A 9 18.37 -10.55 -3.59
N GLY A 10 18.83 -9.76 -2.64
CA GLY A 10 18.16 -9.51 -1.37
C GLY A 10 18.58 -8.18 -0.75
N PHE A 11 17.92 -7.80 0.32
CA PHE A 11 18.25 -6.59 1.05
C PHE A 11 19.64 -6.68 1.71
N LYS A 12 20.43 -5.63 1.58
CA LYS A 12 21.77 -5.55 2.20
C LYS A 12 21.68 -5.28 3.69
N SER A 13 20.73 -4.41 4.08
CA SER A 13 20.60 -3.95 5.45
C SER A 13 19.19 -4.17 5.98
N ARG A 14 19.09 -4.37 7.31
CA ARG A 14 17.82 -4.43 8.03
C ARG A 14 17.01 -3.13 7.87
N THR A 15 17.67 -1.99 7.99
CA THR A 15 17.04 -0.68 7.80
C THR A 15 16.49 -0.53 6.39
N GLY A 16 17.24 -0.95 5.36
CA GLY A 16 16.77 -0.92 3.98
C GLY A 16 15.56 -1.82 3.75
N PHE A 17 15.54 -3.03 4.33
CA PHE A 17 14.36 -3.89 4.31
C PHE A 17 13.14 -3.21 4.97
N ILE A 18 13.31 -2.66 6.17
CA ILE A 18 12.22 -1.98 6.89
C ILE A 18 11.70 -0.80 6.07
N LEU A 19 12.58 0.04 5.52
CA LEU A 19 12.19 1.18 4.68
C LEU A 19 11.48 0.75 3.39
N ALA A 20 11.88 -0.36 2.79
CA ALA A 20 11.19 -0.91 1.63
C ALA A 20 9.78 -1.43 1.99
N CYS A 21 9.63 -2.10 3.14
CA CYS A 21 8.33 -2.53 3.64
C CYS A 21 7.44 -1.35 4.03
N ILE A 22 8.00 -0.30 4.64
CA ILE A 22 7.29 0.96 4.92
C ILE A 22 6.84 1.58 3.60
N GLY A 23 7.69 1.66 2.59
CA GLY A 23 7.34 2.18 1.28
C GLY A 23 6.29 1.34 0.54
N SER A 24 6.23 0.04 0.81
CA SER A 24 5.13 -0.81 0.35
C SER A 24 3.81 -0.47 1.02
N ALA A 25 3.83 -0.24 2.34
CA ALA A 25 2.65 0.05 3.14
C ALA A 25 2.18 1.50 2.96
N VAL A 26 3.09 2.48 3.03
CA VAL A 26 2.78 3.90 2.86
C VAL A 26 2.48 4.21 1.40
N GLY A 27 1.20 4.29 1.06
CA GLY A 27 0.72 4.51 -0.29
C GLY A 27 -0.46 5.49 -0.37
N MET A 28 -1.22 5.39 -1.45
CA MET A 28 -2.41 6.21 -1.65
C MET A 28 -3.46 5.98 -0.55
N GLY A 29 -3.53 4.77 0.00
CA GLY A 29 -4.40 4.44 1.12
C GLY A 29 -4.20 5.34 2.34
N ASN A 30 -2.95 5.70 2.65
CA ASN A 30 -2.61 6.57 3.77
C ASN A 30 -2.87 8.05 3.46
N ILE A 31 -2.70 8.47 2.19
CA ILE A 31 -2.69 9.89 1.85
C ILE A 31 -4.07 10.40 1.47
N TRP A 32 -4.88 9.64 0.72
CA TRP A 32 -6.20 10.16 0.38
C TRP A 32 -7.34 9.47 1.11
N ARG A 33 -7.23 8.14 1.26
CA ARG A 33 -8.33 7.35 1.77
C ARG A 33 -8.44 7.42 3.28
N PHE A 34 -7.33 7.28 3.97
CA PHE A 34 -7.32 7.34 5.42
C PHE A 34 -7.82 8.70 5.96
N PRO A 35 -7.36 9.88 5.47
CA PRO A 35 -7.93 11.16 5.88
C PRO A 35 -9.43 11.27 5.60
N TYR A 36 -9.89 10.74 4.44
CA TYR A 36 -11.31 10.68 4.12
C TYR A 36 -12.08 9.84 5.15
N MET A 37 -11.61 8.63 5.46
CA MET A 37 -12.27 7.77 6.45
C MET A 37 -12.31 8.41 7.86
N VAL A 38 -11.23 9.07 8.27
CA VAL A 38 -11.17 9.83 9.53
C VAL A 38 -12.20 10.96 9.52
N SER A 39 -12.38 11.62 8.39
CA SER A 39 -13.35 12.70 8.23
C SER A 39 -14.79 12.20 8.19
N ASP A 40 -15.06 11.16 7.44
CA ASP A 40 -16.41 10.62 7.22
C ASP A 40 -16.99 10.00 8.50
N TRP A 41 -16.15 9.31 9.27
CA TRP A 41 -16.55 8.58 10.49
C TRP A 41 -16.32 9.35 11.80
N GLY A 42 -15.83 10.60 11.74
CA GLY A 42 -15.73 11.48 12.90
C GLY A 42 -14.49 11.29 13.77
N GLY A 43 -13.31 11.49 13.21
CA GLY A 43 -12.05 11.63 13.95
C GLY A 43 -11.68 10.41 14.80
N MET A 44 -11.57 10.61 16.11
CA MET A 44 -11.20 9.54 17.07
C MET A 44 -12.19 8.37 17.06
N THR A 45 -13.44 8.59 16.65
CA THR A 45 -14.42 7.51 16.50
C THR A 45 -13.93 6.45 15.52
N PHE A 46 -13.28 6.86 14.42
CA PHE A 46 -12.66 5.95 13.45
C PHE A 46 -11.28 5.46 13.90
N LEU A 47 -10.47 6.34 14.49
CA LEU A 47 -9.08 6.03 14.85
C LEU A 47 -8.98 4.91 15.87
N ILE A 48 -9.90 4.82 16.83
CA ILE A 48 -9.88 3.78 17.87
C ILE A 48 -9.98 2.37 17.26
N PRO A 49 -11.04 1.99 16.52
CA PRO A 49 -11.12 0.68 15.90
C PRO A 49 -10.01 0.45 14.85
N TYR A 50 -9.60 1.48 14.11
CA TYR A 50 -8.50 1.37 13.16
C TYR A 50 -7.21 0.94 13.85
N ILE A 51 -6.78 1.59 14.92
CA ILE A 51 -5.56 1.24 15.67
C ILE A 51 -5.65 -0.18 16.25
N LEU A 52 -6.82 -0.58 16.76
CA LEU A 52 -7.03 -1.95 17.24
C LEU A 52 -6.80 -2.98 16.13
N PHE A 53 -7.32 -2.72 14.93
CA PHE A 53 -7.12 -3.61 13.79
C PHE A 53 -5.70 -3.56 13.22
N VAL A 54 -5.04 -2.41 13.24
CA VAL A 54 -3.60 -2.34 12.91
C VAL A 54 -2.78 -3.23 13.83
N ILE A 55 -3.03 -3.19 15.14
CA ILE A 55 -2.33 -4.06 16.10
C ILE A 55 -2.62 -5.54 15.82
N LEU A 56 -3.87 -5.90 15.59
CA LEU A 56 -4.29 -7.27 15.27
C LEU A 56 -3.59 -7.76 13.99
N ILE A 57 -3.68 -7.00 12.91
CA ILE A 57 -3.17 -7.37 11.59
C ILE A 57 -1.65 -7.41 11.59
N ALA A 58 -0.99 -6.43 12.22
CA ALA A 58 0.46 -6.41 12.33
C ALA A 58 1.00 -7.60 13.13
N SER A 59 0.29 -7.97 14.22
CA SER A 59 0.71 -9.09 15.08
C SER A 59 0.37 -10.47 14.50
N THR A 60 -0.41 -10.55 13.43
CA THR A 60 -0.80 -11.81 12.78
C THR A 60 -0.48 -11.81 11.29
N GLY A 61 -1.20 -11.05 10.46
CA GLY A 61 -1.14 -11.09 9.01
C GLY A 61 0.21 -10.64 8.43
N VAL A 62 0.76 -9.50 8.89
CA VAL A 62 2.08 -9.05 8.41
C VAL A 62 3.19 -10.04 8.78
N ILE A 63 3.13 -10.57 10.02
CA ILE A 63 4.10 -11.57 10.49
C ILE A 63 3.99 -12.84 9.66
N GLU A 64 2.77 -13.32 9.41
CA GLU A 64 2.57 -14.57 8.67
C GLU A 64 3.03 -14.47 7.22
N GLU A 65 2.66 -13.38 6.51
CA GLU A 65 3.09 -13.19 5.12
C GLU A 65 4.63 -13.11 5.00
N MET A 66 5.28 -12.32 5.88
CA MET A 66 6.74 -12.26 5.91
C MET A 66 7.36 -13.62 6.22
N ALA A 67 6.79 -14.37 7.19
CA ALA A 67 7.28 -15.70 7.58
C ALA A 67 7.10 -16.71 6.45
N LEU A 68 5.94 -16.69 5.79
CA LEU A 68 5.60 -17.55 4.67
C LEU A 68 6.57 -17.34 3.49
N GLY A 69 6.79 -16.09 3.10
CA GLY A 69 7.73 -15.75 2.04
C GLY A 69 9.17 -16.14 2.37
N ARG A 70 9.65 -15.84 3.60
CA ARG A 70 10.98 -16.20 4.06
C ARG A 70 11.19 -17.70 4.09
N ALA A 71 10.27 -18.46 4.66
CA ALA A 71 10.39 -19.91 4.79
C ALA A 71 10.37 -20.61 3.43
N ALA A 72 9.56 -20.14 2.49
CA ALA A 72 9.51 -20.68 1.14
C ALA A 72 10.67 -20.23 0.24
N LYS A 73 11.40 -19.16 0.63
CA LYS A 73 12.42 -18.52 -0.22
C LYS A 73 11.84 -18.19 -1.61
N GLY A 74 10.61 -17.69 -1.65
CA GLY A 74 9.90 -17.43 -2.90
C GLY A 74 8.61 -16.63 -2.72
N GLY A 75 8.06 -16.19 -3.86
CA GLY A 75 6.78 -15.50 -3.91
C GLY A 75 5.58 -16.40 -3.60
N PRO A 76 4.34 -15.84 -3.68
CA PRO A 76 3.12 -16.55 -3.28
C PRO A 76 2.93 -17.92 -3.92
N ILE A 77 3.26 -18.08 -5.19
CA ILE A 77 3.12 -19.37 -5.90
C ILE A 77 3.95 -20.45 -5.23
N LYS A 78 5.24 -20.18 -5.00
CA LYS A 78 6.14 -21.13 -4.37
C LYS A 78 5.74 -21.38 -2.92
N ALA A 79 5.37 -20.33 -2.21
CA ALA A 79 5.00 -20.39 -0.80
C ALA A 79 3.75 -21.25 -0.56
N PHE A 80 2.70 -21.06 -1.35
CA PHE A 80 1.48 -21.87 -1.26
C PHE A 80 1.73 -23.32 -1.69
N GLY A 81 2.59 -23.53 -2.70
CA GLY A 81 3.05 -24.86 -3.09
C GLY A 81 3.71 -25.62 -1.94
N VAL A 82 4.59 -25.00 -1.17
CA VAL A 82 5.22 -25.58 0.02
C VAL A 82 4.18 -25.97 1.08
N CYS A 83 3.19 -25.12 1.35
CA CYS A 83 2.13 -25.44 2.32
C CYS A 83 1.29 -26.64 1.91
N THR A 84 0.85 -26.71 0.65
CA THR A 84 0.01 -27.81 0.19
C THR A 84 0.80 -29.12 0.02
N GLU A 85 2.08 -29.05 -0.34
CA GLU A 85 2.98 -30.22 -0.38
C GLU A 85 3.10 -30.88 0.99
N MET A 86 3.29 -30.10 2.07
CA MET A 86 3.31 -30.62 3.44
C MET A 86 2.00 -31.30 3.84
N ARG A 87 0.86 -30.73 3.44
CA ARG A 87 -0.44 -31.24 3.88
C ARG A 87 -0.98 -32.41 3.07
N THR A 88 -0.79 -32.37 1.75
CA THR A 88 -1.44 -33.29 0.80
C THR A 88 -0.45 -34.05 -0.09
N GLY A 89 0.86 -33.76 0.01
CA GLY A 89 1.86 -34.27 -0.94
C GLY A 89 1.78 -33.67 -2.34
N ASN A 90 0.87 -32.71 -2.57
CA ASN A 90 0.63 -32.11 -3.89
C ASN A 90 0.97 -30.63 -3.91
N LYS A 91 2.14 -30.32 -4.43
CA LYS A 91 2.64 -28.96 -4.60
C LYS A 91 1.84 -28.16 -5.65
N LYS A 92 1.38 -28.80 -6.73
CA LYS A 92 0.74 -28.13 -7.87
C LYS A 92 -0.55 -27.40 -7.47
N THR A 93 -1.30 -27.95 -6.52
CA THR A 93 -2.55 -27.33 -6.04
C THR A 93 -2.26 -25.95 -5.40
N GLY A 94 -1.27 -25.88 -4.51
CA GLY A 94 -0.89 -24.61 -3.88
C GLY A 94 -0.30 -23.62 -4.89
N GLU A 95 0.50 -24.11 -5.84
CA GLU A 95 1.05 -23.27 -6.89
C GLU A 95 -0.04 -22.65 -7.78
N LEU A 96 -1.09 -23.41 -8.09
CA LEU A 96 -2.25 -22.90 -8.86
C LEU A 96 -3.01 -21.84 -8.05
N ILE A 97 -3.28 -22.09 -6.78
CA ILE A 97 -3.94 -21.12 -5.89
C ILE A 97 -3.08 -19.86 -5.75
N GLY A 98 -1.76 -20.00 -5.65
CA GLY A 98 -0.80 -18.89 -5.54
C GLY A 98 -0.71 -17.99 -6.78
N LEU A 99 -1.26 -18.40 -7.92
CA LEU A 99 -1.40 -17.53 -9.10
C LEU A 99 -2.36 -16.35 -8.82
N LEU A 100 -3.42 -16.59 -8.04
CA LEU A 100 -4.45 -15.58 -7.78
C LEU A 100 -3.87 -14.31 -7.13
N PRO A 101 -3.13 -14.37 -6.00
CA PRO A 101 -2.52 -13.17 -5.41
C PRO A 101 -1.49 -12.50 -6.32
N VAL A 102 -0.74 -13.25 -7.14
CA VAL A 102 0.21 -12.66 -8.10
C VAL A 102 -0.52 -11.90 -9.20
N LEU A 103 -1.59 -12.46 -9.75
CA LEU A 103 -2.44 -11.78 -10.74
C LEU A 103 -3.16 -10.58 -10.11
N GLY A 104 -3.60 -10.69 -8.86
CA GLY A 104 -4.16 -9.58 -8.09
C GLY A 104 -3.16 -8.44 -7.91
N SER A 105 -1.93 -8.74 -7.51
CA SER A 105 -0.86 -7.76 -7.39
C SER A 105 -0.56 -7.07 -8.73
N LEU A 106 -0.50 -7.83 -9.84
CA LEU A 106 -0.31 -7.28 -11.17
C LEU A 106 -1.47 -6.39 -11.60
N ALA A 107 -2.71 -6.84 -11.40
CA ALA A 107 -3.90 -6.07 -11.76
C ALA A 107 -3.99 -4.78 -10.93
N LEU A 108 -3.64 -4.83 -9.63
CA LEU A 108 -3.56 -3.65 -8.79
C LEU A 108 -2.45 -2.71 -9.25
N ALA A 109 -1.26 -3.23 -9.59
CA ALA A 109 -0.15 -2.44 -10.12
C ALA A 109 -0.52 -1.71 -11.42
N ILE A 110 -1.28 -2.35 -12.30
CA ILE A 110 -1.75 -1.75 -13.55
C ILE A 110 -2.66 -0.55 -13.30
N GLY A 111 -3.67 -0.68 -12.43
CA GLY A 111 -4.53 0.44 -12.04
C GLY A 111 -3.76 1.54 -11.30
N TYR A 112 -2.86 1.15 -10.40
CA TYR A 112 -1.97 2.08 -9.69
C TYR A 112 -1.05 2.86 -10.64
N THR A 113 -0.61 2.26 -11.74
CA THR A 113 0.21 2.92 -12.78
C THR A 113 -0.52 4.11 -13.39
N VAL A 114 -1.83 4.00 -13.65
CA VAL A 114 -2.62 5.11 -14.16
C VAL A 114 -2.63 6.27 -13.17
N VAL A 115 -2.91 5.97 -11.90
CA VAL A 115 -2.95 6.98 -10.82
C VAL A 115 -1.59 7.62 -10.57
N VAL A 116 -0.51 6.83 -10.55
CA VAL A 116 0.85 7.35 -10.42
C VAL A 116 1.22 8.23 -11.61
N GLY A 117 0.74 7.90 -12.81
CA GLY A 117 0.86 8.78 -13.98
C GLY A 117 0.18 10.15 -13.76
N TRP A 118 -1.01 10.20 -13.14
CA TRP A 118 -1.64 11.47 -12.76
C TRP A 118 -0.79 12.24 -11.76
N ILE A 119 -0.20 11.56 -10.79
CA ILE A 119 0.67 12.17 -9.77
C ILE A 119 1.92 12.77 -10.42
N PHE A 120 2.57 12.07 -11.35
CA PHE A 120 3.69 12.61 -12.11
C PHE A 120 3.32 13.92 -12.83
N LYS A 121 2.17 13.92 -13.55
CA LYS A 121 1.67 15.12 -14.23
C LYS A 121 1.45 16.26 -13.23
N TYR A 122 0.73 16.02 -12.15
CA TYR A 122 0.42 17.04 -11.16
C TYR A 122 1.65 17.54 -10.42
N THR A 123 2.62 16.67 -10.11
CA THR A 123 3.92 17.08 -9.56
C THR A 123 4.65 18.05 -10.51
N PHE A 124 4.70 17.70 -11.80
CA PHE A 124 5.30 18.58 -12.80
C PHE A 124 4.57 19.91 -12.93
N LEU A 125 3.24 19.89 -13.02
CA LEU A 125 2.42 21.10 -13.13
C LEU A 125 2.50 21.98 -11.87
N ALA A 126 2.68 21.38 -10.68
CA ALA A 126 2.94 22.12 -9.45
C ALA A 126 4.30 22.82 -9.49
N LEU A 127 5.35 22.11 -9.92
CA LEU A 127 6.72 22.65 -10.03
C LEU A 127 6.81 23.83 -10.97
N ILE A 128 6.16 23.77 -12.15
CA ILE A 128 6.14 24.90 -13.10
C ILE A 128 5.15 26.00 -12.73
N GLY A 129 4.37 25.81 -11.63
CA GLY A 129 3.43 26.81 -11.11
C GLY A 129 2.08 26.86 -11.82
N GLN A 130 1.79 25.96 -12.75
CA GLN A 130 0.52 25.93 -13.48
C GLN A 130 -0.67 25.64 -12.56
N ILE A 131 -0.50 24.76 -11.56
CA ILE A 131 -1.55 24.48 -10.56
C ILE A 131 -1.91 25.76 -9.79
N ALA A 132 -0.92 26.48 -9.29
CA ALA A 132 -1.13 27.72 -8.57
C ALA A 132 -1.75 28.82 -9.46
N GLY A 133 -1.45 28.79 -10.76
CA GLY A 133 -2.00 29.73 -11.76
C GLY A 133 -3.52 29.61 -11.96
N MET A 134 -4.11 28.45 -11.69
CA MET A 134 -5.58 28.26 -11.77
C MET A 134 -6.35 28.93 -10.64
N LYS A 135 -5.66 29.44 -9.62
CA LYS A 135 -6.28 30.04 -8.42
C LYS A 135 -7.30 29.09 -7.81
N GLN A 136 -8.47 29.59 -7.42
CA GLN A 136 -9.60 28.81 -6.87
C GLN A 136 -10.73 28.63 -7.91
N ASP A 137 -10.40 28.55 -9.17
CA ASP A 137 -11.36 28.30 -10.24
C ASP A 137 -11.68 26.79 -10.34
N MET A 138 -12.75 26.36 -9.70
CA MET A 138 -13.17 24.96 -9.65
C MET A 138 -13.46 24.39 -11.05
N ASN A 139 -13.88 25.21 -12.01
CA ASN A 139 -14.13 24.74 -13.38
C ASN A 139 -12.82 24.40 -14.09
N GLN A 140 -11.79 25.25 -13.93
CA GLN A 140 -10.46 24.97 -14.47
C GLN A 140 -9.80 23.77 -13.79
N ILE A 141 -9.88 23.71 -12.47
CA ILE A 141 -9.29 22.62 -11.67
C ILE A 141 -9.96 21.28 -12.03
N GLY A 142 -11.31 21.24 -12.02
CA GLY A 142 -12.08 20.04 -12.38
C GLY A 142 -11.84 19.62 -13.83
N GLY A 143 -11.93 20.57 -14.77
CA GLY A 143 -11.70 20.30 -16.20
C GLY A 143 -10.29 19.78 -16.49
N MET A 144 -9.26 20.25 -15.75
CA MET A 144 -7.90 19.69 -15.86
C MET A 144 -7.85 18.24 -15.38
N PHE A 145 -8.52 17.91 -14.28
CA PHE A 145 -8.57 16.54 -13.79
C PHE A 145 -9.37 15.63 -14.73
N ASP A 146 -10.55 16.07 -15.18
CA ASP A 146 -11.39 15.32 -16.12
C ASP A 146 -10.65 15.00 -17.43
N SER A 147 -9.92 15.97 -17.97
CA SER A 147 -9.08 15.76 -19.16
C SER A 147 -7.94 14.78 -18.88
N THR A 148 -7.37 14.80 -17.66
CA THR A 148 -6.28 13.91 -17.26
C THR A 148 -6.76 12.48 -17.01
N ALA A 149 -7.93 12.33 -16.41
CA ALA A 149 -8.55 11.04 -16.09
C ALA A 149 -9.31 10.41 -17.28
N SER A 150 -9.46 11.15 -18.38
CA SER A 150 -10.14 10.64 -19.58
C SER A 150 -9.37 9.50 -20.26
N ALA A 151 -10.04 8.76 -21.13
CA ALA A 151 -9.43 7.75 -21.95
C ALA A 151 -8.26 8.35 -22.76
N PHE A 152 -7.06 7.80 -22.61
CA PHE A 152 -5.81 8.28 -23.23
C PHE A 152 -5.39 9.72 -22.87
N GLY A 153 -6.00 10.32 -21.83
CA GLY A 153 -5.73 11.71 -21.41
C GLY A 153 -4.36 11.93 -20.74
N ASN A 154 -3.68 10.86 -20.35
CA ASN A 154 -2.44 10.95 -19.57
C ASN A 154 -1.31 10.01 -20.05
N ASN A 155 -1.28 9.66 -21.33
CA ASN A 155 -0.37 8.66 -21.88
C ASN A 155 1.11 8.94 -21.59
N LEU A 156 1.57 10.19 -21.80
CA LEU A 156 2.97 10.56 -21.59
C LEU A 156 3.41 10.29 -20.14
N TRP A 157 2.66 10.80 -19.18
CA TRP A 157 3.04 10.70 -17.76
C TRP A 157 2.88 9.28 -17.21
N LEU A 158 1.94 8.52 -17.75
CA LEU A 158 1.79 7.10 -17.45
C LEU A 158 3.02 6.32 -17.93
N VAL A 159 3.48 6.55 -19.15
CA VAL A 159 4.71 5.92 -19.69
C VAL A 159 5.94 6.32 -18.88
N ILE A 160 6.05 7.59 -18.47
CA ILE A 160 7.14 8.05 -17.59
C ILE A 160 7.11 7.30 -16.26
N ALA A 161 5.93 7.15 -15.65
CA ALA A 161 5.77 6.41 -14.40
C ALA A 161 6.25 4.95 -14.53
N VAL A 162 5.86 4.27 -15.61
CA VAL A 162 6.32 2.91 -15.91
C VAL A 162 7.83 2.85 -16.09
N LEU A 163 8.40 3.76 -16.87
CA LEU A 163 9.84 3.77 -17.13
C LEU A 163 10.65 3.99 -15.85
N VAL A 164 10.27 4.97 -15.03
CA VAL A 164 10.95 5.23 -13.75
C VAL A 164 10.86 4.01 -12.83
N THR A 165 9.66 3.40 -12.72
CA THR A 165 9.45 2.17 -11.94
C THR A 165 10.33 1.03 -12.47
N ALA A 166 10.34 0.81 -13.78
CA ALA A 166 11.13 -0.25 -14.41
C ALA A 166 12.64 -0.06 -14.19
N VAL A 167 13.14 1.18 -14.26
CA VAL A 167 14.55 1.49 -13.98
C VAL A 167 14.90 1.13 -12.54
N ILE A 168 14.10 1.56 -11.58
CA ILE A 168 14.32 1.22 -10.15
C ILE A 168 14.35 -0.29 -9.96
N MET A 169 13.39 -1.02 -10.52
CA MET A 169 13.28 -2.47 -10.37
C MET A 169 14.42 -3.21 -11.10
N ALA A 170 14.84 -2.75 -12.28
CA ALA A 170 15.91 -3.36 -13.06
C ALA A 170 17.27 -3.28 -12.35
N MET A 171 17.48 -2.27 -11.49
CA MET A 171 18.69 -2.12 -10.67
C MET A 171 18.78 -3.15 -9.53
N GLY A 172 17.77 -4.00 -9.31
CA GLY A 172 17.75 -5.05 -8.31
C GLY A 172 17.12 -4.66 -6.98
N ILE A 173 17.12 -5.61 -6.03
CA ILE A 173 16.54 -5.37 -4.71
C ILE A 173 17.39 -4.36 -3.95
N SER A 174 18.69 -4.64 -3.78
CA SER A 174 19.58 -3.79 -2.98
C SER A 174 19.99 -2.50 -3.71
N GLY A 175 20.24 -2.57 -5.01
CA GLY A 175 20.70 -1.43 -5.81
C GLY A 175 19.59 -0.47 -6.22
N GLY A 176 18.38 -0.96 -6.38
CA GLY A 176 17.20 -0.21 -6.83
C GLY A 176 16.19 0.01 -5.73
N ILE A 177 15.48 -1.03 -5.32
CA ILE A 177 14.33 -0.93 -4.40
C ILE A 177 14.75 -0.41 -3.02
N GLU A 178 15.79 -1.02 -2.42
CA GLU A 178 16.30 -0.61 -1.11
C GLU A 178 16.80 0.83 -1.13
N ARG A 179 17.58 1.18 -2.15
CA ARG A 179 18.16 2.52 -2.28
C ARG A 179 17.10 3.59 -2.53
N ALA A 180 16.14 3.32 -3.40
CA ALA A 180 15.04 4.26 -3.68
C ALA A 180 14.19 4.52 -2.43
N ASN A 181 13.77 3.46 -1.71
CA ASN A 181 13.01 3.61 -0.48
C ASN A 181 13.83 4.24 0.66
N GLY A 182 15.15 3.98 0.67
CA GLY A 182 16.09 4.62 1.61
C GLY A 182 16.14 6.15 1.51
N VAL A 183 15.79 6.71 0.35
CA VAL A 183 15.68 8.16 0.13
C VAL A 183 14.23 8.63 0.24
N MET A 184 13.32 7.98 -0.45
CA MET A 184 11.93 8.42 -0.55
C MET A 184 11.21 8.41 0.81
N MET A 185 11.40 7.37 1.64
CA MET A 185 10.65 7.26 2.88
C MET A 185 11.08 8.29 3.93
N PRO A 186 12.37 8.43 4.29
CA PRO A 186 12.77 9.48 5.23
C PRO A 186 12.36 10.88 4.76
N LEU A 187 12.52 11.16 3.46
CA LEU A 187 12.17 12.47 2.92
C LEU A 187 10.66 12.72 2.97
N LEU A 188 9.84 11.71 2.69
CA LEU A 188 8.38 11.78 2.82
C LEU A 188 7.98 12.17 4.25
N PHE A 189 8.52 11.50 5.27
CA PHE A 189 8.21 11.81 6.67
C PHE A 189 8.62 13.23 7.05
N VAL A 190 9.83 13.67 6.67
CA VAL A 190 10.32 15.03 6.95
C VAL A 190 9.45 16.08 6.27
N LEU A 191 9.08 15.87 5.00
CA LEU A 191 8.26 16.80 4.25
C LEU A 191 6.82 16.86 4.78
N PHE A 192 6.19 15.73 5.11
CA PHE A 192 4.87 15.73 5.73
C PHE A 192 4.86 16.36 7.11
N LEU A 193 5.89 16.12 7.90
CA LEU A 193 6.04 16.78 9.21
C LEU A 193 6.17 18.30 9.04
N GLY A 194 7.01 18.74 8.09
CA GLY A 194 7.15 20.17 7.76
C GLY A 194 5.82 20.80 7.32
N LEU A 195 5.06 20.11 6.46
CA LEU A 195 3.72 20.56 6.06
C LEU A 195 2.76 20.62 7.25
N GLY A 196 2.78 19.61 8.12
CA GLY A 196 1.93 19.57 9.32
C GLY A 196 2.22 20.76 10.24
N VAL A 197 3.50 21.07 10.50
CA VAL A 197 3.91 22.22 11.30
C VAL A 197 3.47 23.54 10.65
N TYR A 198 3.64 23.65 9.32
CA TYR A 198 3.20 24.86 8.60
C TYR A 198 1.67 25.04 8.69
N ILE A 199 0.89 24.01 8.39
CA ILE A 199 -0.57 24.08 8.43
C ILE A 199 -1.07 24.34 9.86
N PHE A 200 -0.41 23.77 10.87
CA PHE A 200 -0.73 24.06 12.27
C PHE A 200 -0.63 25.54 12.61
N SER A 201 0.31 26.26 12.00
CA SER A 201 0.50 27.70 12.22
C SER A 201 -0.54 28.58 11.54
N LEU A 202 -1.37 28.03 10.63
CA LEU A 202 -2.33 28.82 9.87
C LEU A 202 -3.63 29.07 10.67
N PRO A 203 -4.23 30.26 10.55
CA PRO A 203 -5.53 30.55 11.14
C PRO A 203 -6.60 29.59 10.60
N GLY A 204 -7.48 29.07 11.47
CA GLY A 204 -8.54 28.13 11.11
C GLY A 204 -8.14 26.64 11.19
N SER A 205 -6.85 26.31 11.22
CA SER A 205 -6.38 24.92 11.32
C SER A 205 -6.87 24.20 12.59
N SER A 206 -7.06 24.94 13.69
CA SER A 206 -7.56 24.41 14.95
C SER A 206 -8.90 23.68 14.84
N THR A 207 -9.77 24.10 13.91
CA THR A 207 -11.05 23.42 13.64
C THR A 207 -10.82 22.00 13.14
N GLY A 208 -9.92 21.81 12.19
CA GLY A 208 -9.56 20.48 11.67
C GLY A 208 -8.92 19.60 12.74
N TYR A 209 -8.01 20.14 13.55
CA TYR A 209 -7.42 19.37 14.67
C TYR A 209 -8.47 18.98 15.70
N ARG A 210 -9.34 19.88 16.11
CA ARG A 210 -10.46 19.57 17.03
C ARG A 210 -11.33 18.46 16.45
N TYR A 211 -11.61 18.50 15.16
CA TYR A 211 -12.38 17.47 14.48
C TYR A 211 -11.72 16.09 14.59
N ILE A 212 -10.41 15.98 14.32
CA ILE A 212 -9.69 14.71 14.42
C ILE A 212 -9.78 14.12 15.83
N PHE A 213 -9.74 14.95 16.87
CA PHE A 213 -9.83 14.50 18.27
C PHE A 213 -11.26 14.39 18.79
N THR A 214 -12.28 14.65 17.97
CA THR A 214 -13.68 14.47 18.36
C THR A 214 -14.02 12.98 18.41
N ILE A 215 -14.77 12.61 19.47
CA ILE A 215 -15.29 11.26 19.66
C ILE A 215 -16.83 11.30 19.67
N ASN A 216 -17.45 10.41 18.90
CA ASN A 216 -18.88 10.16 18.95
C ASN A 216 -19.13 8.75 19.51
N PRO A 217 -19.47 8.61 20.81
CA PRO A 217 -19.67 7.30 21.41
C PRO A 217 -20.78 6.47 20.74
N LYS A 218 -21.80 7.11 20.18
CA LYS A 218 -22.87 6.42 19.44
C LYS A 218 -22.37 5.86 18.10
N GLY A 219 -21.43 6.54 17.46
CA GLY A 219 -20.79 6.05 16.23
C GLY A 219 -20.01 4.76 16.46
N LEU A 220 -19.40 4.56 17.63
CA LEU A 220 -18.72 3.31 17.99
C LEU A 220 -19.64 2.08 18.04
N LEU A 221 -20.95 2.29 18.11
CA LEU A 221 -21.94 1.21 18.09
C LEU A 221 -22.37 0.81 16.67
N ASP A 222 -21.96 1.56 15.63
CA ASP A 222 -22.27 1.20 14.26
C ASP A 222 -21.33 0.08 13.76
N PRO A 223 -21.84 -1.13 13.44
CA PRO A 223 -21.01 -2.23 12.95
C PRO A 223 -20.24 -1.87 11.66
N ARG A 224 -20.77 -0.99 10.81
CA ARG A 224 -20.13 -0.57 9.57
C ARG A 224 -18.81 0.14 9.85
N LEU A 225 -18.73 0.97 10.89
CA LEU A 225 -17.48 1.61 11.31
C LEU A 225 -16.37 0.59 11.53
N TRP A 226 -16.65 -0.52 12.22
CA TRP A 226 -15.67 -1.57 12.49
C TRP A 226 -15.22 -2.29 11.22
N ILE A 227 -16.17 -2.55 10.31
CA ILE A 227 -15.87 -3.16 9.00
C ILE A 227 -14.96 -2.26 8.17
N TYR A 228 -15.28 -0.97 8.07
CA TYR A 228 -14.47 0.00 7.34
C TYR A 228 -13.10 0.21 7.99
N ALA A 229 -13.02 0.26 9.32
CA ALA A 229 -11.75 0.37 10.05
C ALA A 229 -10.86 -0.85 9.83
N PHE A 230 -11.44 -2.07 9.83
CA PHE A 230 -10.72 -3.29 9.50
C PHE A 230 -10.21 -3.26 8.04
N GLY A 231 -11.08 -2.94 7.09
CA GLY A 231 -10.72 -2.85 5.68
C GLY A 231 -9.60 -1.85 5.43
N GLN A 232 -9.66 -0.67 6.05
CA GLN A 232 -8.61 0.34 5.95
C GLN A 232 -7.28 -0.16 6.54
N ALA A 233 -7.28 -0.78 7.71
CA ALA A 233 -6.06 -1.32 8.32
C ALA A 233 -5.47 -2.48 7.51
N PHE A 234 -6.33 -3.33 6.95
CA PHE A 234 -5.95 -4.46 6.11
C PHE A 234 -5.29 -4.01 4.80
N PHE A 235 -5.83 -2.98 4.18
CA PHE A 235 -5.28 -2.39 2.96
C PHE A 235 -3.99 -1.61 3.24
N SER A 236 -3.96 -0.79 4.31
CA SER A 236 -2.83 0.07 4.68
C SER A 236 -1.54 -0.74 4.91
N LEU A 237 -1.63 -1.87 5.60
CA LEU A 237 -0.48 -2.72 5.90
C LEU A 237 0.01 -3.59 4.71
N SER A 238 -0.48 -3.33 3.49
CA SER A 238 -0.08 -4.02 2.24
C SER A 238 -0.31 -5.53 2.22
N ILE A 239 -1.18 -6.06 3.07
CA ILE A 239 -1.52 -7.49 3.05
C ILE A 239 -2.35 -7.80 1.80
N ALA A 240 -3.26 -6.92 1.42
CA ALA A 240 -4.14 -7.09 0.28
C ALA A 240 -3.42 -7.37 -1.07
N GLY A 241 -2.14 -7.00 -1.20
CA GLY A 241 -1.35 -7.24 -2.41
C GLY A 241 -0.35 -8.40 -2.31
N ASN A 242 -0.28 -9.11 -1.17
CA ASN A 242 0.78 -10.09 -0.84
C ASN A 242 2.21 -9.53 -1.02
N GLY A 243 2.35 -8.21 -0.91
CA GLY A 243 3.63 -7.52 -1.04
C GLY A 243 4.62 -7.91 0.04
N THR A 244 4.12 -8.20 1.25
CA THR A 244 4.93 -8.65 2.38
C THR A 244 5.40 -10.10 2.22
N VAL A 245 4.68 -10.98 1.48
CA VAL A 245 5.16 -12.32 1.12
C VAL A 245 6.41 -12.23 0.25
N ILE A 246 6.36 -11.41 -0.82
CA ILE A 246 7.51 -11.30 -1.72
C ILE A 246 8.71 -10.62 -1.04
N TYR A 247 8.51 -9.56 -0.26
CA TYR A 247 9.59 -8.92 0.48
C TYR A 247 10.14 -9.81 1.59
N GLY A 248 9.28 -10.56 2.28
CA GLY A 248 9.69 -11.59 3.24
C GLY A 248 10.62 -12.64 2.63
N SER A 249 10.41 -12.99 1.35
CA SER A 249 11.25 -13.95 0.64
C SER A 249 12.70 -13.49 0.41
N TYR A 250 12.97 -12.21 0.52
CA TYR A 250 14.30 -11.59 0.43
C TYR A 250 14.95 -11.36 1.80
N LEU A 251 14.23 -11.67 2.89
CA LEU A 251 14.70 -11.46 4.24
C LEU A 251 15.71 -12.55 4.65
N LYS A 252 16.81 -12.14 5.29
CA LYS A 252 17.81 -13.05 5.83
C LYS A 252 17.24 -13.81 7.02
N ASP A 253 17.73 -15.06 7.22
CA ASP A 253 17.29 -15.89 8.34
C ASP A 253 17.74 -15.34 9.70
N SER A 254 18.77 -14.48 9.73
CA SER A 254 19.24 -13.79 10.95
C SER A 254 18.33 -12.66 11.44
N GLU A 255 17.37 -12.22 10.63
CA GLU A 255 16.54 -11.06 10.96
C GLU A 255 15.31 -11.43 11.79
N ASP A 256 15.01 -10.63 12.82
CA ASP A 256 13.77 -10.74 13.59
C ASP A 256 12.61 -10.14 12.81
N LEU A 257 11.85 -10.98 12.12
CA LEU A 257 10.72 -10.53 11.31
C LEU A 257 9.57 -9.92 12.12
N VAL A 258 9.37 -10.36 13.37
CA VAL A 258 8.31 -9.80 14.22
C VAL A 258 8.62 -8.35 14.58
N ASN A 259 9.89 -8.05 14.86
CA ASN A 259 10.31 -6.66 15.07
C ASN A 259 10.20 -5.84 13.78
N SER A 260 10.50 -6.43 12.63
CA SER A 260 10.31 -5.77 11.32
C SER A 260 8.83 -5.46 11.06
N ALA A 261 7.93 -6.42 11.26
CA ALA A 261 6.48 -6.23 11.13
C ALA A 261 5.95 -5.13 12.06
N LYS A 262 6.41 -5.11 13.33
CA LYS A 262 6.09 -4.05 14.28
C LYS A 262 6.51 -2.67 13.79
N ASN A 263 7.74 -2.54 13.29
CA ASN A 263 8.22 -1.26 12.76
C ASN A 263 7.40 -0.81 11.53
N VAL A 264 7.10 -1.72 10.61
CA VAL A 264 6.25 -1.40 9.44
C VAL A 264 4.91 -0.85 9.90
N ALA A 265 4.22 -1.52 10.83
CA ALA A 265 2.92 -1.06 11.32
C ALA A 265 2.98 0.29 12.03
N ILE A 266 4.03 0.53 12.83
CA ILE A 266 4.22 1.82 13.52
C ILE A 266 4.42 2.94 12.51
N PHE A 267 5.34 2.78 11.56
CA PHE A 267 5.64 3.83 10.59
C PHE A 267 4.52 4.03 9.57
N ASP A 268 3.81 2.97 9.17
CA ASP A 268 2.60 3.08 8.36
C ASP A 268 1.52 3.90 9.06
N THR A 269 1.26 3.60 10.33
CA THR A 269 0.29 4.36 11.14
C THR A 269 0.72 5.82 11.32
N ILE A 270 2.01 6.08 11.58
CA ILE A 270 2.52 7.45 11.68
C ILE A 270 2.33 8.19 10.35
N ALA A 271 2.62 7.56 9.22
CA ALA A 271 2.42 8.18 7.90
C ALA A 271 0.94 8.52 7.64
N ALA A 272 0.02 7.59 7.96
CA ALA A 272 -1.41 7.81 7.84
C ALA A 272 -1.89 8.97 8.73
N LEU A 273 -1.45 9.02 9.99
CA LEU A 273 -1.78 10.11 10.91
C LEU A 273 -1.19 11.45 10.46
N LEU A 274 0.07 11.47 10.00
CA LEU A 274 0.68 12.69 9.45
C LEU A 274 -0.10 13.21 8.24
N ALA A 275 -0.51 12.33 7.34
CA ALA A 275 -1.35 12.71 6.20
C ALA A 275 -2.69 13.29 6.66
N ALA A 276 -3.36 12.67 7.65
CA ALA A 276 -4.61 13.20 8.21
C ALA A 276 -4.39 14.56 8.89
N PHE A 277 -3.29 14.74 9.62
CA PHE A 277 -2.93 16.01 10.29
C PHE A 277 -2.53 17.14 9.33
N VAL A 278 -2.18 16.80 8.10
CA VAL A 278 -1.95 17.77 7.02
C VAL A 278 -3.25 18.07 6.29
N ILE A 279 -3.96 17.04 5.86
CA ILE A 279 -5.09 17.16 4.94
C ILE A 279 -6.33 17.73 5.63
N ILE A 280 -6.76 17.18 6.75
CA ILE A 280 -8.00 17.60 7.43
C ILE A 280 -7.91 19.04 7.93
N PRO A 281 -6.83 19.46 8.65
CA PRO A 281 -6.70 20.87 9.02
C PRO A 281 -6.46 21.79 7.81
N GLY A 282 -5.79 21.30 6.76
CA GLY A 282 -5.63 22.03 5.49
C GLY A 282 -6.98 22.34 4.83
N MET A 283 -7.89 21.35 4.78
CA MET A 283 -9.25 21.53 4.28
C MET A 283 -10.03 22.55 5.14
N ALA A 284 -9.89 22.49 6.48
CA ALA A 284 -10.50 23.46 7.37
C ALA A 284 -10.01 24.89 7.13
N VAL A 285 -8.71 25.09 6.89
CA VAL A 285 -8.12 26.40 6.52
C VAL A 285 -8.69 26.92 5.20
N GLY A 286 -8.87 26.03 4.22
CA GLY A 286 -9.44 26.38 2.91
C GLY A 286 -10.96 26.50 2.89
N GLY A 287 -11.67 26.29 4.01
CA GLY A 287 -13.13 26.31 4.08
C GLY A 287 -13.83 25.21 3.28
N ALA A 288 -13.13 24.10 3.00
CA ALA A 288 -13.67 22.97 2.27
C ALA A 288 -14.45 22.00 3.19
N GLU A 289 -15.41 21.28 2.61
CA GLU A 289 -16.09 20.21 3.33
C GLU A 289 -15.10 19.07 3.67
N LEU A 290 -15.10 18.66 4.94
CA LEU A 290 -14.17 17.65 5.42
C LEU A 290 -14.48 16.23 4.92
N SER A 291 -15.68 15.99 4.37
CA SER A 291 -16.16 14.71 3.87
C SER A 291 -15.82 14.41 2.39
N SER A 292 -15.06 15.27 1.73
CA SER A 292 -14.65 15.04 0.34
C SER A 292 -13.62 13.94 0.23
N GLY A 293 -13.82 12.95 -0.66
CA GLY A 293 -12.96 11.76 -0.77
C GLY A 293 -12.62 11.36 -2.20
N GLY A 294 -11.95 10.21 -2.32
CA GLY A 294 -11.54 9.62 -3.58
C GLY A 294 -10.44 10.40 -4.33
N PRO A 295 -10.20 10.11 -5.63
CA PRO A 295 -9.22 10.85 -6.44
C PRO A 295 -9.51 12.36 -6.49
N GLY A 296 -10.77 12.77 -6.46
CA GLY A 296 -11.17 14.16 -6.40
C GLY A 296 -10.57 14.92 -5.22
N LEU A 297 -10.38 14.27 -4.07
CA LEU A 297 -9.72 14.89 -2.92
C LEU A 297 -8.36 15.46 -3.29
N MET A 298 -7.50 14.67 -3.90
CA MET A 298 -6.13 15.10 -4.20
C MET A 298 -6.02 16.04 -5.40
N PHE A 299 -6.79 15.78 -6.44
CA PHE A 299 -6.59 16.43 -7.74
C PHE A 299 -7.54 17.61 -7.99
N ILE A 300 -8.57 17.74 -7.18
CA ILE A 300 -9.54 18.83 -7.27
C ILE A 300 -9.59 19.62 -5.96
N TYR A 301 -10.05 19.00 -4.86
CA TYR A 301 -10.32 19.72 -3.62
C TYR A 301 -9.07 20.28 -2.97
N LEU A 302 -7.99 19.49 -2.84
CA LEU A 302 -6.74 19.98 -2.25
C LEU A 302 -6.03 21.00 -3.13
N VAL A 303 -6.15 20.90 -4.46
CA VAL A 303 -5.67 21.97 -5.37
C VAL A 303 -6.36 23.29 -5.05
N ASN A 304 -7.69 23.28 -4.93
CA ASN A 304 -8.46 24.47 -4.59
C ASN A 304 -8.06 25.03 -3.21
N VAL A 305 -7.91 24.16 -2.21
CA VAL A 305 -7.48 24.51 -0.85
C VAL A 305 -6.10 25.15 -0.86
N PHE A 306 -5.12 24.53 -1.51
CA PHE A 306 -3.76 25.08 -1.58
C PHE A 306 -3.73 26.42 -2.30
N ASN A 307 -4.50 26.58 -3.37
CA ASN A 307 -4.56 27.84 -4.12
C ASN A 307 -5.20 29.00 -3.32
N GLY A 308 -5.99 28.69 -2.29
CA GLY A 308 -6.61 29.67 -1.40
C GLY A 308 -5.81 30.04 -0.17
N MET A 309 -4.74 29.26 0.18
CA MET A 309 -4.00 29.49 1.41
C MET A 309 -2.70 30.27 1.18
N PRO A 310 -2.20 31.00 2.19
CA PRO A 310 -0.86 31.59 2.14
C PRO A 310 0.21 30.55 1.84
N GLY A 311 1.18 30.86 0.97
CA GLY A 311 2.24 29.91 0.60
C GLY A 311 1.78 28.64 -0.14
N GLY A 312 0.51 28.57 -0.57
CA GLY A 312 -0.12 27.38 -1.14
C GLY A 312 0.61 26.76 -2.32
N LYS A 313 1.31 27.58 -3.14
CA LYS A 313 2.18 27.05 -4.21
C LYS A 313 3.26 26.11 -3.67
N ILE A 314 3.94 26.50 -2.59
CA ILE A 314 5.01 25.69 -1.97
C ILE A 314 4.41 24.46 -1.31
N VAL A 315 3.28 24.64 -0.59
CA VAL A 315 2.53 23.54 0.04
C VAL A 315 2.14 22.49 -1.01
N GLY A 316 1.58 22.91 -2.14
CA GLY A 316 1.19 22.01 -3.23
C GLY A 316 2.38 21.26 -3.84
N ILE A 317 3.52 21.94 -4.07
CA ILE A 317 4.74 21.29 -4.56
C ILE A 317 5.20 20.19 -3.60
N ILE A 318 5.35 20.54 -2.30
CA ILE A 318 5.80 19.59 -1.27
C ILE A 318 4.82 18.41 -1.17
N PHE A 319 3.53 18.70 -1.15
CA PHE A 319 2.48 17.68 -1.09
C PHE A 319 2.59 16.68 -2.26
N TYR A 320 2.65 17.16 -3.50
CA TYR A 320 2.76 16.27 -4.66
C TYR A 320 4.07 15.49 -4.72
N ILE A 321 5.19 16.02 -4.21
CA ILE A 321 6.43 15.25 -4.06
C ILE A 321 6.24 14.11 -3.04
N CYS A 322 5.59 14.36 -1.91
CA CYS A 322 5.28 13.32 -0.93
C CYS A 322 4.38 12.23 -1.52
N VAL A 323 3.32 12.64 -2.23
CA VAL A 323 2.39 11.74 -2.91
C VAL A 323 3.10 10.91 -3.99
N LEU A 324 4.04 11.53 -4.73
CA LEU A 324 4.84 10.83 -5.73
C LEU A 324 5.71 9.74 -5.09
N PHE A 325 6.36 10.03 -3.97
CA PHE A 325 7.18 9.04 -3.26
C PHE A 325 6.33 7.87 -2.74
N ALA A 326 5.18 8.14 -2.15
CA ALA A 326 4.26 7.11 -1.69
C ALA A 326 3.70 6.26 -2.85
N GLY A 327 3.33 6.89 -3.96
CA GLY A 327 2.85 6.18 -5.15
C GLY A 327 3.91 5.30 -5.78
N MET A 328 5.12 5.82 -5.94
CA MET A 328 6.24 5.09 -6.55
C MET A 328 6.71 3.91 -5.71
N SER A 329 6.83 4.07 -4.39
CA SER A 329 7.28 2.98 -3.50
C SER A 329 6.29 1.81 -3.50
N SER A 330 4.99 2.11 -3.46
CA SER A 330 3.93 1.09 -3.55
C SER A 330 3.88 0.43 -4.93
N LEU A 331 4.03 1.20 -6.01
CA LEU A 331 4.00 0.67 -7.37
C LEU A 331 5.15 -0.33 -7.62
N VAL A 332 6.36 0.00 -7.16
CA VAL A 332 7.52 -0.89 -7.22
C VAL A 332 7.24 -2.21 -6.49
N ASN A 333 6.65 -2.16 -5.30
CA ASN A 333 6.31 -3.37 -4.55
C ASN A 333 5.26 -4.23 -5.27
N LEU A 334 4.20 -3.61 -5.80
CA LEU A 334 3.14 -4.34 -6.50
C LEU A 334 3.64 -5.06 -7.76
N TYR A 335 4.57 -4.46 -8.50
CA TYR A 335 5.19 -5.12 -9.67
C TYR A 335 6.21 -6.19 -9.29
N GLU A 336 6.75 -6.18 -8.06
CA GLU A 336 7.81 -7.12 -7.67
C GLU A 336 7.33 -8.58 -7.63
N ALA A 337 6.11 -8.85 -7.17
CA ALA A 337 5.58 -10.21 -7.12
C ALA A 337 5.47 -10.88 -8.51
N PRO A 338 4.89 -10.24 -9.55
CA PRO A 338 4.89 -10.80 -10.91
C PRO A 338 6.30 -10.87 -11.53
N VAL A 339 7.18 -9.90 -11.28
CA VAL A 339 8.57 -9.94 -11.78
C VAL A 339 9.33 -11.13 -11.17
N ALA A 340 9.27 -11.30 -9.85
CA ALA A 340 9.88 -12.43 -9.16
C ALA A 340 9.31 -13.77 -9.65
N THR A 341 8.01 -13.83 -9.92
CA THR A 341 7.36 -15.02 -10.48
C THR A 341 7.97 -15.41 -11.83
N LEU A 342 8.20 -14.46 -12.73
CA LEU A 342 8.85 -14.75 -14.00
C LEU A 342 10.30 -15.25 -13.83
N GLN A 343 11.03 -14.67 -12.87
CA GLN A 343 12.38 -15.13 -12.54
C GLN A 343 12.36 -16.57 -11.96
N GLU A 344 11.45 -16.85 -11.03
CA GLU A 344 11.36 -18.14 -10.33
C GLU A 344 10.86 -19.28 -11.27
N ARG A 345 9.88 -18.99 -12.14
CA ARG A 345 9.25 -20.02 -12.98
C ARG A 345 9.99 -20.27 -14.29
N PHE A 346 10.49 -19.21 -14.92
CA PHE A 346 11.08 -19.27 -16.25
C PHE A 346 12.60 -19.04 -16.24
N GLY A 347 13.21 -18.79 -15.07
CA GLY A 347 14.65 -18.55 -14.95
C GLY A 347 15.12 -17.27 -15.66
N LEU A 348 14.22 -16.32 -15.89
CA LEU A 348 14.53 -15.08 -16.62
C LEU A 348 15.50 -14.21 -15.80
N LYS A 349 16.37 -13.50 -16.50
CA LYS A 349 17.17 -12.43 -15.88
C LYS A 349 16.24 -11.31 -15.40
N ARG A 350 16.58 -10.65 -14.29
CA ARG A 350 15.77 -9.58 -13.70
C ARG A 350 15.36 -8.51 -14.69
N VAL A 351 16.32 -7.97 -15.46
CA VAL A 351 16.04 -6.92 -16.45
C VAL A 351 15.01 -7.37 -17.49
N SER A 352 15.10 -8.63 -17.96
CA SER A 352 14.13 -9.17 -18.93
C SER A 352 12.76 -9.35 -18.30
N ALA A 353 12.68 -9.88 -17.05
CA ALA A 353 11.43 -10.04 -16.34
C ALA A 353 10.74 -8.67 -16.07
N VAL A 354 11.51 -7.68 -15.64
CA VAL A 354 11.03 -6.29 -15.47
C VAL A 354 10.53 -5.72 -16.78
N GLY A 355 11.30 -5.87 -17.88
CA GLY A 355 10.90 -5.37 -19.20
C GLY A 355 9.59 -5.98 -19.69
N ILE A 356 9.40 -7.29 -19.54
CA ILE A 356 8.16 -7.98 -19.94
C ILE A 356 6.97 -7.48 -19.12
N ILE A 357 7.10 -7.43 -17.79
CA ILE A 357 6.00 -7.01 -16.90
C ILE A 357 5.69 -5.52 -17.08
N ALA A 358 6.71 -4.67 -17.23
CA ALA A 358 6.52 -3.25 -17.47
C ALA A 358 5.83 -2.98 -18.82
N ALA A 359 6.25 -3.66 -19.90
CA ALA A 359 5.62 -3.52 -21.21
C ALA A 359 4.17 -4.00 -21.19
N PHE A 360 3.91 -5.19 -20.62
CA PHE A 360 2.56 -5.73 -20.48
C PHE A 360 1.67 -4.82 -19.61
N GLY A 361 2.16 -4.41 -18.44
CA GLY A 361 1.44 -3.53 -17.53
C GLY A 361 1.16 -2.15 -18.15
N CYS A 362 2.14 -1.59 -18.88
CA CYS A 362 1.98 -0.32 -19.60
C CYS A 362 0.87 -0.41 -20.66
N CYS A 363 0.89 -1.45 -21.50
CA CYS A 363 -0.12 -1.63 -22.55
C CYS A 363 -1.53 -1.70 -21.95
N ILE A 364 -1.74 -2.47 -20.90
CA ILE A 364 -3.07 -2.56 -20.26
C ILE A 364 -3.42 -1.25 -19.56
N ALA A 365 -2.48 -0.63 -18.83
CA ALA A 365 -2.72 0.64 -18.14
C ALA A 365 -3.14 1.75 -19.11
N LEU A 366 -2.57 1.81 -20.32
CA LEU A 366 -2.98 2.75 -21.37
C LEU A 366 -4.43 2.52 -21.81
N LEU A 367 -4.87 1.27 -21.88
CA LEU A 367 -6.22 0.90 -22.33
C LEU A 367 -7.29 1.15 -21.27
N ILE A 368 -6.95 1.02 -19.97
CA ILE A 368 -7.93 1.10 -18.88
C ILE A 368 -8.11 2.51 -18.29
N GLN A 369 -7.41 3.54 -18.79
CA GLN A 369 -7.47 4.90 -18.21
C GLN A 369 -8.91 5.38 -18.00
N GLY A 370 -9.80 5.19 -18.97
CA GLY A 370 -11.18 5.62 -18.90
C GLY A 370 -12.08 4.79 -17.96
N ILE A 371 -11.61 3.62 -17.50
CA ILE A 371 -12.34 2.71 -16.62
C ILE A 371 -11.58 2.38 -15.35
N VAL A 372 -10.53 3.14 -15.03
CA VAL A 372 -9.61 2.83 -13.93
C VAL A 372 -10.31 2.72 -12.58
N SER A 373 -11.36 3.49 -12.32
CA SER A 373 -12.13 3.40 -11.06
C SER A 373 -12.75 2.01 -10.92
N GLY A 374 -13.56 1.57 -11.90
CA GLY A 374 -14.16 0.23 -11.87
C GLY A 374 -13.14 -0.92 -11.89
N TRP A 375 -11.98 -0.72 -12.56
CA TRP A 375 -10.87 -1.66 -12.50
C TRP A 375 -10.31 -1.78 -11.08
N MET A 376 -10.02 -0.65 -10.44
CA MET A 376 -9.50 -0.62 -9.07
C MET A 376 -10.51 -1.20 -8.08
N ASP A 377 -11.80 -0.89 -8.23
CA ASP A 377 -12.87 -1.45 -7.39
C ASP A 377 -12.90 -2.98 -7.52
N ALA A 378 -12.91 -3.52 -8.73
CA ALA A 378 -12.93 -4.97 -8.94
C ALA A 378 -11.70 -5.66 -8.30
N VAL A 379 -10.52 -5.05 -8.43
CA VAL A 379 -9.28 -5.64 -7.91
C VAL A 379 -9.18 -5.50 -6.39
N SER A 380 -9.45 -4.32 -5.84
CA SER A 380 -9.25 -4.04 -4.41
C SER A 380 -10.38 -4.60 -3.53
N ILE A 381 -11.60 -4.73 -4.07
CA ILE A 381 -12.75 -5.27 -3.31
C ILE A 381 -12.75 -6.80 -3.31
N TYR A 382 -12.39 -7.43 -4.42
CA TYR A 382 -12.54 -8.88 -4.57
C TYR A 382 -11.21 -9.63 -4.61
N ILE A 383 -10.30 -9.26 -5.52
CA ILE A 383 -9.13 -10.09 -5.84
C ILE A 383 -8.07 -10.00 -4.75
N CYS A 384 -7.71 -8.79 -4.33
CA CYS A 384 -6.67 -8.59 -3.34
C CYS A 384 -7.03 -9.13 -1.94
N PRO A 385 -8.23 -8.86 -1.38
CA PRO A 385 -8.64 -9.45 -0.10
C PRO A 385 -8.74 -10.98 -0.15
N LEU A 386 -9.18 -11.55 -1.27
CA LEU A 386 -9.19 -13.00 -1.47
C LEU A 386 -7.76 -13.56 -1.46
N GLY A 387 -6.81 -12.90 -2.13
CA GLY A 387 -5.39 -13.29 -2.13
C GLY A 387 -4.79 -13.31 -0.74
N ALA A 388 -5.04 -12.27 0.04
CA ALA A 388 -4.57 -12.17 1.43
C ALA A 388 -5.22 -13.22 2.36
N MET A 389 -6.52 -13.43 2.23
CA MET A 389 -7.21 -14.48 2.98
C MET A 389 -6.64 -15.86 2.67
N LEU A 390 -6.32 -16.13 1.38
CA LEU A 390 -5.70 -17.39 0.98
C LEU A 390 -4.29 -17.56 1.57
N ALA A 391 -3.47 -16.49 1.64
CA ALA A 391 -2.17 -16.53 2.31
C ALA A 391 -2.33 -16.92 3.78
N ALA A 392 -3.23 -16.27 4.50
CA ALA A 392 -3.53 -16.59 5.89
C ALA A 392 -4.05 -18.02 6.08
N ILE A 393 -4.93 -18.51 5.18
CA ILE A 393 -5.39 -19.91 5.20
C ILE A 393 -4.20 -20.86 4.98
N MET A 394 -3.35 -20.60 3.99
CA MET A 394 -2.18 -21.46 3.72
C MET A 394 -1.27 -21.54 4.93
N PHE A 395 -1.01 -20.44 5.62
CA PHE A 395 -0.13 -20.41 6.76
C PHE A 395 -0.74 -20.99 8.04
N PHE A 396 -1.98 -20.58 8.40
CA PHE A 396 -2.58 -20.94 9.69
C PHE A 396 -3.39 -22.24 9.68
N TRP A 397 -3.87 -22.69 8.50
CA TRP A 397 -4.75 -23.87 8.40
C TRP A 397 -4.13 -25.02 7.62
N ILE A 398 -3.34 -24.74 6.58
CA ILE A 398 -2.78 -25.76 5.69
C ILE A 398 -1.37 -26.17 6.13
N ALA A 399 -0.50 -25.21 6.40
CA ALA A 399 0.86 -25.49 6.87
C ALA A 399 0.88 -26.16 8.26
N ASP A 400 1.89 -26.98 8.50
CA ASP A 400 2.07 -27.60 9.80
C ASP A 400 2.43 -26.59 10.88
N LYS A 401 1.93 -26.82 12.11
CA LYS A 401 2.19 -25.96 13.26
C LYS A 401 3.68 -25.74 13.53
N GLU A 402 4.47 -26.79 13.39
CA GLU A 402 5.94 -26.73 13.59
C GLU A 402 6.59 -25.84 12.54
N PHE A 403 6.19 -25.99 11.26
CA PHE A 403 6.65 -25.13 10.17
C PHE A 403 6.32 -23.68 10.44
N ALA A 404 5.07 -23.37 10.78
CA ALA A 404 4.63 -22.00 11.04
C ALA A 404 5.40 -21.35 12.20
N LEU A 405 5.56 -22.07 13.33
CA LEU A 405 6.31 -21.57 14.48
C LEU A 405 7.79 -21.43 14.17
N LYS A 406 8.41 -22.38 13.44
CA LYS A 406 9.80 -22.29 13.00
C LYS A 406 9.99 -21.08 12.09
N ALA A 407 9.12 -20.89 11.09
CA ALA A 407 9.18 -19.78 10.17
C ALA A 407 9.17 -18.41 10.89
N VAL A 408 8.32 -18.25 11.92
CA VAL A 408 8.25 -17.01 12.68
C VAL A 408 9.42 -16.83 13.65
N ASN A 409 9.90 -17.90 14.25
CA ASN A 409 10.94 -17.83 15.30
C ASN A 409 12.38 -17.83 14.76
N THR A 410 12.58 -18.08 13.48
CA THR A 410 13.90 -17.98 12.85
C THR A 410 14.44 -16.56 13.00
N GLY A 411 15.70 -16.41 13.45
CA GLY A 411 16.36 -15.13 13.69
C GLY A 411 15.90 -14.39 14.95
N ARG A 412 15.16 -15.05 15.86
CA ARG A 412 14.65 -14.44 17.09
C ARG A 412 15.26 -15.05 18.34
N GLU A 413 15.65 -14.18 19.27
CA GLU A 413 16.06 -14.60 20.62
C GLU A 413 14.84 -15.03 21.47
N LYS A 414 13.78 -14.23 21.43
CA LYS A 414 12.54 -14.48 22.18
C LYS A 414 11.47 -15.08 21.29
N LYS A 415 11.09 -16.34 21.56
CA LYS A 415 10.03 -17.03 20.80
C LYS A 415 8.70 -16.29 20.88
N ILE A 416 7.92 -16.35 19.77
CA ILE A 416 6.55 -15.82 19.76
C ILE A 416 5.66 -16.60 20.74
N GLY A 417 4.71 -15.90 21.35
CA GLY A 417 3.78 -16.49 22.31
C GLY A 417 2.80 -17.48 21.69
N THR A 418 2.22 -18.32 22.55
CA THR A 418 1.22 -19.34 22.15
C THR A 418 -0.06 -18.76 21.57
N TRP A 419 -0.30 -17.48 21.78
CA TRP A 419 -1.44 -16.71 21.27
C TRP A 419 -1.45 -16.52 19.76
N PHE A 420 -0.28 -16.57 19.12
CA PHE A 420 -0.10 -16.21 17.70
C PHE A 420 -0.93 -17.10 16.76
N LEU A 421 -0.76 -18.42 16.86
CA LEU A 421 -1.49 -19.34 15.97
C LEU A 421 -3.01 -19.32 16.20
N PRO A 422 -3.54 -19.37 17.43
CA PRO A 422 -4.98 -19.23 17.65
C PRO A 422 -5.55 -17.91 17.15
N LEU A 423 -4.84 -16.80 17.38
CA LEU A 423 -5.27 -15.47 16.94
C LEU A 423 -5.35 -15.37 15.43
N GLY A 424 -4.31 -15.86 14.71
CA GLY A 424 -4.32 -15.91 13.25
C GLY A 424 -5.43 -16.82 12.71
N LYS A 425 -5.52 -18.02 13.25
CA LYS A 425 -6.43 -19.05 12.79
C LYS A 425 -7.91 -18.73 13.02
N TYR A 426 -8.26 -18.23 14.19
CA TYR A 426 -9.66 -18.09 14.63
C TYR A 426 -10.17 -16.66 14.69
N VAL A 427 -9.29 -15.68 14.53
CA VAL A 427 -9.67 -14.26 14.49
C VAL A 427 -9.34 -13.64 13.14
N LEU A 428 -8.07 -13.63 12.70
CA LEU A 428 -7.69 -12.96 11.47
C LEU A 428 -8.38 -13.59 10.24
N VAL A 429 -8.32 -14.91 10.06
CA VAL A 429 -8.90 -15.57 8.87
C VAL A 429 -10.43 -15.37 8.78
N PRO A 430 -11.23 -15.56 9.87
CA PRO A 430 -12.65 -15.22 9.83
C PRO A 430 -12.93 -13.74 9.56
N LEU A 431 -12.15 -12.82 10.13
CA LEU A 431 -12.31 -11.39 9.85
C LEU A 431 -11.99 -11.03 8.40
N ALA A 432 -10.97 -11.66 7.81
CA ALA A 432 -10.67 -11.49 6.38
C ALA A 432 -11.81 -11.98 5.48
N LEU A 433 -12.47 -13.09 5.86
CA LEU A 433 -13.67 -13.57 5.18
C LEU A 433 -14.85 -12.59 5.33
N VAL A 434 -15.09 -12.10 6.53
CA VAL A 434 -16.14 -11.09 6.79
C VAL A 434 -15.86 -9.83 5.97
N ALA A 435 -14.60 -9.37 5.92
CA ALA A 435 -14.21 -8.21 5.13
C ALA A 435 -14.44 -8.41 3.63
N LEU A 436 -14.12 -9.59 3.10
CA LEU A 436 -14.37 -9.92 1.69
C LEU A 436 -15.86 -9.90 1.36
N ILE A 437 -16.69 -10.53 2.20
CA ILE A 437 -18.15 -10.55 2.01
C ILE A 437 -18.74 -9.14 2.15
N ALA A 438 -18.34 -8.41 3.20
CA ALA A 438 -18.82 -7.06 3.44
C ALA A 438 -18.38 -6.11 2.31
N GLY A 439 -17.14 -6.24 1.81
CA GLY A 439 -16.66 -5.50 0.64
C GLY A 439 -17.52 -5.74 -0.58
N ALA A 440 -17.88 -7.00 -0.85
CA ALA A 440 -18.74 -7.36 -1.97
C ALA A 440 -20.17 -6.78 -1.82
N VAL A 441 -20.72 -6.78 -0.61
CA VAL A 441 -22.09 -6.30 -0.34
C VAL A 441 -22.18 -4.77 -0.31
N LEU A 442 -21.17 -4.11 0.29
CA LEU A 442 -21.16 -2.65 0.48
C LEU A 442 -20.52 -1.88 -0.69
N GLY A 443 -20.02 -2.57 -1.71
CA GLY A 443 -19.33 -1.93 -2.84
C GLY A 443 -17.93 -1.40 -2.47
N GLY A 444 -17.30 -2.02 -1.48
CA GLY A 444 -15.99 -1.65 -0.94
C GLY A 444 -16.04 -1.32 0.56
N ILE A 445 -15.01 -1.73 1.28
CA ILE A 445 -14.87 -1.43 2.74
C ILE A 445 -13.55 -0.75 3.05
N GLY A 446 -12.88 -0.44 2.06
CA GLY A 446 -11.59 0.06 2.26
C GLY A 446 -10.99 0.60 0.98
#